data_3b6a6653bdba4fd5e0ff261d8bc54e2f
#
_entry.id   3b6a6653bdba4fd5e0ff261d8bc54e2f
#
_cell.length_a   1.000
_cell.length_b   1.000
_cell.length_c   1.000
_cell.angle_alpha   90.00
_cell.angle_beta   90.00
_cell.angle_gamma   90.00
#
_symmetry.space_group_name_H-M   'P 1'
#
loop_
_entity.id
_entity.type
_entity.pdbx_description
1 polymer ?
#
loop_
_entity_poly.entity_id
_entity_poly.type
_entity_poly.pdbx_seq_one_letter_code
_entity_poly.pdbx_strand_id
1 'polypeptide(L)'
;MRDVELEKRIQADLDAGHNVWVVGDVHGFFQSMTALCSQLNLRQGDWVVFLGDLIDRGPNGFGVVHHVMHHPQCASVRGNHEDMMVRQFTMDKLRTPDLDVMLWMRNGGNTTVASYMDASRDSTGAVDEEGLEHLAREHTXWMARLPTHLVLNRWRLVHAGYSPDAPLDGQRDEDLLWIRGAFHHAVAPVXPLRTVVFGHTPTAGLPGHTVEDWGEVWRSDVLLEDGRSAAVGLDTCLYHGPNDLRKLTAMNLXTGEVVQQHRIEG
;
A
#
# COMPACT_ATOMS: atom_id res chain seq x y z
N MET A 1 7.74 -11.13 -5.57
CA MET A 1 7.70 -12.33 -4.68
C MET A 1 6.28 -12.48 -4.12
N ARG A 2 5.75 -13.73 -4.06
CA ARG A 2 4.42 -14.01 -3.49
C ARG A 2 4.55 -14.68 -2.12
N ASP A 3 3.54 -14.50 -1.27
CA ASP A 3 3.41 -15.25 -0.02
C ASP A 3 2.19 -16.18 -0.15
N VAL A 4 2.44 -17.38 -0.66
CA VAL A 4 1.38 -18.37 -0.96
C VAL A 4 0.65 -18.83 0.31
N GLU A 5 1.32 -18.87 1.45
CA GLU A 5 0.67 -19.28 2.71
C GLU A 5 -0.27 -18.19 3.22
N LEU A 6 0.14 -16.92 3.12
CA LEU A 6 -0.73 -15.79 3.44
C LEU A 6 -1.96 -15.77 2.49
N GLU A 7 -1.73 -15.97 1.19
CA GLU A 7 -2.83 -16.04 0.21
C GLU A 7 -3.86 -17.11 0.58
N LYS A 8 -3.39 -18.32 0.96
CA LYS A 8 -4.28 -19.42 1.36
C LYS A 8 -5.09 -19.06 2.61
N ARG A 9 -4.47 -18.42 3.60
CA ARG A 9 -5.15 -18.01 4.84
C ARG A 9 -6.23 -16.98 4.54
N ILE A 10 -5.88 -15.92 3.82
CA ILE A 10 -6.84 -14.86 3.45
C ILE A 10 -7.98 -15.45 2.62
N GLN A 11 -7.65 -16.33 1.64
CA GLN A 11 -8.69 -16.94 0.81
C GLN A 11 -9.63 -17.83 1.62
N ALA A 12 -9.08 -18.63 2.55
CA ALA A 12 -9.90 -19.51 3.39
C ALA A 12 -10.85 -18.70 4.27
N ASP A 13 -10.38 -17.59 4.84
CA ASP A 13 -11.24 -16.72 5.66
C ASP A 13 -12.30 -16.03 4.79
N LEU A 14 -11.92 -15.57 3.59
CA LEU A 14 -12.88 -14.98 2.64
C LEU A 14 -13.96 -16.00 2.24
N ASP A 15 -13.56 -17.25 1.96
CA ASP A 15 -14.52 -18.35 1.61
C ASP A 15 -15.40 -18.70 2.79
N ALA A 16 -14.94 -18.49 4.03
CA ALA A 16 -15.73 -18.69 5.26
C ALA A 16 -16.68 -17.52 5.55
N GLY A 17 -16.65 -16.46 4.74
CA GLY A 17 -17.55 -15.30 4.88
C GLY A 17 -17.02 -14.19 5.75
N HIS A 18 -15.71 -14.20 6.03
CA HIS A 18 -15.06 -13.09 6.74
C HIS A 18 -14.78 -11.94 5.79
N ASN A 19 -14.71 -10.74 6.35
CA ASN A 19 -14.39 -9.55 5.57
C ASN A 19 -12.89 -9.47 5.27
N VAL A 20 -12.56 -9.12 4.05
CA VAL A 20 -11.20 -8.78 3.67
C VAL A 20 -11.24 -7.34 3.12
N TRP A 21 -10.76 -6.42 3.92
CA TRP A 21 -10.68 -5.01 3.58
C TRP A 21 -9.33 -4.72 2.93
N VAL A 22 -9.33 -4.07 1.79
CA VAL A 22 -8.11 -3.66 1.09
C VAL A 22 -8.00 -2.15 1.20
N VAL A 23 -6.84 -1.66 1.67
CA VAL A 23 -6.61 -0.24 1.97
C VAL A 23 -5.55 0.32 1.02
N GLY A 24 -5.80 1.50 0.48
CA GLY A 24 -4.85 2.22 -0.38
C GLY A 24 -3.69 2.83 0.40
N ASP A 25 -2.94 3.71 -0.26
CA ASP A 25 -1.67 4.29 0.23
C ASP A 25 -1.89 5.09 1.52
N VAL A 26 -1.15 4.74 2.58
CA VAL A 26 -1.29 5.36 3.91
C VAL A 26 -0.31 6.51 4.12
N HIS A 27 0.91 6.36 3.63
CA HIS A 27 1.94 7.41 3.67
C HIS A 27 2.13 8.06 5.05
N GLY A 28 2.29 7.25 6.09
CA GLY A 28 2.63 7.77 7.42
C GLY A 28 1.51 8.53 8.14
N PHE A 29 0.28 8.52 7.60
CA PHE A 29 -0.87 9.19 8.24
C PHE A 29 -1.53 8.20 9.22
N PHE A 30 -0.88 8.02 10.36
CA PHE A 30 -1.22 7.00 11.36
C PHE A 30 -2.58 7.22 12.01
N GLN A 31 -2.91 8.48 12.35
CA GLN A 31 -4.21 8.79 12.98
C GLN A 31 -5.36 8.52 12.00
N SER A 32 -5.18 8.91 10.74
CA SER A 32 -6.16 8.65 9.68
C SER A 32 -6.34 7.14 9.47
N MET A 33 -5.22 6.39 9.45
CA MET A 33 -5.27 4.92 9.30
C MET A 33 -6.01 4.26 10.46
N THR A 34 -5.68 4.62 11.69
CA THR A 34 -6.32 4.01 12.87
C THR A 34 -7.80 4.37 12.95
N ALA A 35 -8.16 5.61 12.56
CA ALA A 35 -9.57 6.04 12.50
C ALA A 35 -10.34 5.26 11.42
N LEU A 36 -9.73 5.03 10.24
CA LEU A 36 -10.33 4.19 9.21
C LEU A 36 -10.55 2.77 9.75
N CYS A 37 -9.50 2.16 10.31
CA CYS A 37 -9.58 0.77 10.81
C CYS A 37 -10.66 0.63 11.89
N SER A 38 -10.85 1.64 12.75
CA SER A 38 -11.87 1.58 13.79
C SER A 38 -13.30 1.56 13.22
N GLN A 39 -13.52 2.11 12.03
CA GLN A 39 -14.82 2.10 11.36
C GLN A 39 -15.14 0.73 10.74
N LEU A 40 -14.13 -0.11 10.48
CA LEU A 40 -14.33 -1.40 9.80
C LEU A 40 -14.97 -2.45 10.70
N ASN A 41 -15.03 -2.21 12.02
CA ASN A 41 -15.69 -3.10 13.00
C ASN A 41 -15.23 -4.56 12.85
N LEU A 42 -13.91 -4.77 12.79
CA LEU A 42 -13.30 -6.08 12.49
C LEU A 42 -13.72 -7.15 13.51
N ARG A 43 -14.13 -8.30 12.99
CA ARG A 43 -14.41 -9.51 13.77
C ARG A 43 -13.19 -10.45 13.67
N GLN A 44 -13.12 -11.41 14.55
CA GLN A 44 -12.10 -12.47 14.44
C GLN A 44 -12.24 -13.15 13.07
N GLY A 45 -11.14 -13.30 12.37
CA GLY A 45 -11.12 -13.86 11.02
C GLY A 45 -11.16 -12.82 9.89
N ASP A 46 -11.55 -11.57 10.20
CA ASP A 46 -11.49 -10.49 9.20
C ASP A 46 -10.04 -10.04 8.98
N TRP A 47 -9.77 -9.49 7.80
CA TRP A 47 -8.43 -9.01 7.41
C TRP A 47 -8.47 -7.56 6.96
N VAL A 48 -7.35 -6.86 7.21
CA VAL A 48 -7.04 -5.56 6.59
C VAL A 48 -5.74 -5.75 5.80
N VAL A 49 -5.81 -5.61 4.47
CA VAL A 49 -4.66 -5.81 3.58
C VAL A 49 -4.30 -4.46 2.95
N PHE A 50 -3.12 -3.96 3.25
CA PHE A 50 -2.63 -2.69 2.72
C PHE A 50 -1.94 -2.89 1.37
N LEU A 51 -2.12 -1.95 0.47
CA LEU A 51 -1.54 -2.02 -0.89
C LEU A 51 -0.11 -1.44 -0.96
N GLY A 52 0.54 -1.31 0.19
CA GLY A 52 1.89 -0.72 0.27
C GLY A 52 1.84 0.77 0.52
N ASP A 53 2.99 1.41 0.39
CA ASP A 53 3.20 2.84 0.66
C ASP A 53 2.67 3.22 2.05
N LEU A 54 3.17 2.50 3.04
CA LEU A 54 2.86 2.72 4.46
C LEU A 54 3.59 3.94 5.01
N ILE A 55 4.76 4.25 4.44
CA ILE A 55 5.71 5.26 4.95
C ILE A 55 5.78 6.50 4.05
N ASP A 56 6.54 7.47 4.50
CA ASP A 56 6.89 8.73 3.80
C ASP A 56 5.73 9.71 3.72
N ARG A 57 6.07 11.00 3.57
CA ARG A 57 5.13 12.11 3.38
C ARG A 57 4.41 12.53 4.66
N GLY A 58 3.71 11.63 5.30
CA GLY A 58 2.99 11.90 6.54
C GLY A 58 3.88 11.80 7.78
N PRO A 59 3.38 12.23 8.93
CA PRO A 59 4.24 12.50 10.09
C PRO A 59 4.65 11.27 10.89
N ASN A 60 4.04 10.09 10.69
CA ASN A 60 4.31 8.95 11.58
C ASN A 60 4.39 7.61 10.81
N GLY A 61 5.36 7.52 9.90
CA GLY A 61 5.64 6.27 9.16
C GLY A 61 6.00 5.12 10.10
N PHE A 62 6.77 5.40 11.16
CA PHE A 62 7.09 4.40 12.19
C PHE A 62 5.82 3.77 12.77
N GLY A 63 4.87 4.59 13.21
CA GLY A 63 3.63 4.11 13.83
C GLY A 63 2.81 3.23 12.90
N VAL A 64 2.73 3.62 11.61
CA VAL A 64 2.01 2.83 10.60
C VAL A 64 2.66 1.45 10.44
N VAL A 65 3.98 1.40 10.21
CA VAL A 65 4.69 0.13 10.00
C VAL A 65 4.58 -0.74 11.25
N HIS A 66 4.83 -0.16 12.43
CA HIS A 66 4.78 -0.89 13.69
C HIS A 66 3.39 -1.53 13.90
N HIS A 67 2.34 -0.77 13.62
CA HIS A 67 0.95 -1.26 13.75
C HIS A 67 0.69 -2.42 12.78
N VAL A 68 0.99 -2.22 11.49
CA VAL A 68 0.70 -3.24 10.45
C VAL A 68 1.50 -4.51 10.70
N MET A 69 2.76 -4.37 11.11
CA MET A 69 3.66 -5.49 11.38
C MET A 69 3.19 -6.35 12.57
N HIS A 70 2.61 -5.73 13.59
CA HIS A 70 2.29 -6.43 14.85
C HIS A 70 0.80 -6.77 15.00
N HIS A 71 -0.08 -6.21 14.17
CA HIS A 71 -1.52 -6.48 14.31
C HIS A 71 -1.87 -7.79 13.60
N PRO A 72 -2.46 -8.78 14.31
CA PRO A 72 -2.66 -10.12 13.75
C PRO A 72 -3.61 -10.19 12.56
N GLN A 73 -4.46 -9.20 12.36
CA GLN A 73 -5.41 -9.14 11.25
C GLN A 73 -4.92 -8.26 10.10
N CYS A 74 -3.69 -7.74 10.20
CA CYS A 74 -3.13 -6.88 9.15
C CYS A 74 -2.14 -7.64 8.29
N ALA A 75 -2.13 -7.31 7.01
CA ALA A 75 -1.13 -7.77 6.04
C ALA A 75 -0.86 -6.62 5.07
N SER A 76 0.25 -6.70 4.35
CA SER A 76 0.57 -5.68 3.35
C SER A 76 1.28 -6.32 2.16
N VAL A 77 1.08 -5.77 0.96
CA VAL A 77 2.05 -5.94 -0.11
C VAL A 77 3.10 -4.84 0.03
N ARG A 78 4.24 -4.99 -0.62
CA ARG A 78 5.30 -3.99 -0.61
C ARG A 78 4.97 -2.89 -1.62
N GLY A 79 5.08 -1.61 -1.22
CA GLY A 79 5.02 -0.47 -2.11
C GLY A 79 6.42 -0.01 -2.54
N ASN A 80 6.48 0.92 -3.46
CA ASN A 80 7.76 1.48 -3.91
C ASN A 80 8.43 2.31 -2.80
N HIS A 81 7.67 2.88 -1.88
CA HIS A 81 8.24 3.63 -0.75
C HIS A 81 8.95 2.68 0.22
N GLU A 82 8.36 1.52 0.55
CA GLU A 82 9.06 0.50 1.33
C GLU A 82 10.32 0.03 0.60
N ASP A 83 10.25 -0.17 -0.72
CA ASP A 83 11.40 -0.61 -1.50
C ASP A 83 12.54 0.42 -1.46
N MET A 84 12.21 1.71 -1.54
CA MET A 84 13.21 2.78 -1.41
C MET A 84 13.90 2.74 -0.05
N MET A 85 13.14 2.59 1.05
CA MET A 85 13.74 2.48 2.39
C MET A 85 14.57 1.21 2.54
N VAL A 86 14.04 0.06 2.10
CA VAL A 86 14.76 -1.23 2.17
C VAL A 86 16.13 -1.12 1.50
N ARG A 87 16.21 -0.45 0.34
CA ARG A 87 17.48 -0.25 -0.37
C ARG A 87 18.52 0.49 0.45
N GLN A 88 18.12 1.37 1.39
CA GLN A 88 19.08 2.07 2.25
C GLN A 88 19.76 1.15 3.25
N PHE A 89 19.09 0.07 3.68
CA PHE A 89 19.55 -0.79 4.75
C PHE A 89 20.05 -2.17 4.29
N THR A 90 19.55 -2.66 3.16
CA THR A 90 19.90 -4.01 2.67
C THR A 90 20.89 -3.97 1.52
N MET A 91 21.30 -2.80 1.14
CA MET A 91 22.10 -2.63 -0.06
C MET A 91 23.32 -3.54 -0.09
N ASP A 92 23.30 -4.41 -0.99
CA ASP A 92 24.41 -4.50 -1.94
C ASP A 92 24.61 -3.12 -2.57
N LYS A 93 25.52 -2.38 -1.99
CA LYS A 93 25.82 -0.97 -2.31
C LYS A 93 26.48 -0.85 -3.69
N LEU A 94 25.85 -1.49 -4.68
CA LEU A 94 26.39 -1.63 -6.02
C LEU A 94 26.00 -0.50 -6.94
N ARG A 95 25.07 0.33 -6.49
CA ARG A 95 24.67 1.50 -7.25
C ARG A 95 25.15 2.73 -6.51
N THR A 96 24.81 3.86 -6.97
CA THR A 96 25.21 5.13 -6.35
C THR A 96 24.38 5.34 -5.08
N PRO A 97 24.90 5.02 -3.88
CA PRO A 97 24.11 5.14 -2.65
C PRO A 97 23.53 6.53 -2.47
N ASP A 98 24.28 7.55 -2.88
CA ASP A 98 23.82 8.93 -2.77
C ASP A 98 22.58 9.20 -3.61
N LEU A 99 22.47 8.62 -4.82
CA LEU A 99 21.31 8.82 -5.68
C LEU A 99 20.08 8.09 -5.12
N ASP A 100 20.25 6.91 -4.54
CA ASP A 100 19.15 6.17 -3.93
C ASP A 100 18.60 6.92 -2.69
N VAL A 101 19.49 7.45 -1.86
CA VAL A 101 19.10 8.29 -0.70
C VAL A 101 18.37 9.54 -1.20
N MET A 102 18.90 10.23 -2.21
CA MET A 102 18.28 11.43 -2.77
C MET A 102 16.87 11.13 -3.32
N LEU A 103 16.71 10.01 -4.02
CA LEU A 103 15.41 9.61 -4.54
C LEU A 103 14.42 9.42 -3.40
N TRP A 104 14.81 8.68 -2.35
CA TRP A 104 13.94 8.45 -1.21
C TRP A 104 13.57 9.75 -0.50
N MET A 105 14.57 10.61 -0.21
CA MET A 105 14.33 11.89 0.47
C MET A 105 13.38 12.79 -0.33
N ARG A 106 13.54 12.86 -1.67
CA ARG A 106 12.66 13.64 -2.55
C ARG A 106 11.22 13.11 -2.55
N ASN A 107 11.04 11.84 -2.22
CA ASN A 107 9.72 11.21 -2.16
C ASN A 107 9.11 11.23 -0.76
N GLY A 108 9.72 11.95 0.18
CA GLY A 108 9.17 12.15 1.52
C GLY A 108 9.82 11.32 2.62
N GLY A 109 10.96 10.68 2.33
CA GLY A 109 11.69 9.84 3.30
C GLY A 109 12.12 10.59 4.56
N ASN A 110 12.30 11.91 4.45
CA ASN A 110 12.66 12.74 5.61
C ASN A 110 11.63 12.65 6.75
N THR A 111 10.33 12.52 6.44
CA THR A 111 9.31 12.39 7.49
C THR A 111 9.38 11.01 8.14
N THR A 112 9.70 9.98 7.37
CA THR A 112 9.92 8.64 7.92
C THR A 112 11.11 8.66 8.89
N VAL A 113 12.25 9.19 8.46
CA VAL A 113 13.44 9.31 9.32
C VAL A 113 13.07 10.05 10.62
N ALA A 114 12.37 11.18 10.52
CA ALA A 114 11.96 11.96 11.70
C ALA A 114 11.08 11.11 12.64
N SER A 115 10.12 10.35 12.11
CA SER A 115 9.24 9.54 12.94
C SER A 115 9.98 8.41 13.66
N TYR A 116 11.01 7.83 13.04
CA TYR A 116 11.85 6.82 13.70
C TYR A 116 12.72 7.45 14.78
N MET A 117 13.28 8.64 14.52
CA MET A 117 14.03 9.38 15.55
C MET A 117 13.15 9.69 16.76
N ASP A 118 11.91 10.13 16.52
CA ASP A 118 10.97 10.43 17.61
C ASP A 118 10.60 9.17 18.41
N ALA A 119 10.41 8.03 17.73
CA ALA A 119 10.10 6.75 18.38
C ALA A 119 11.27 6.21 19.21
N SER A 120 12.50 6.64 18.91
CA SER A 120 13.70 6.18 19.60
C SER A 120 14.18 7.15 20.69
N ARG A 121 13.39 8.18 21.06
CA ARG A 121 13.81 9.11 22.11
C ARG A 121 13.77 8.46 23.48
N ASP A 122 14.83 8.71 24.25
CA ASP A 122 14.92 8.27 25.63
C ASP A 122 14.12 9.18 26.57
N SER A 123 14.17 8.88 27.87
CA SER A 123 13.44 9.64 28.90
C SER A 123 13.91 11.10 29.05
N THR A 124 15.05 11.47 28.48
CA THR A 124 15.56 12.85 28.48
C THR A 124 15.14 13.62 27.23
N GLY A 125 14.57 12.90 26.24
CA GLY A 125 14.21 13.45 24.94
C GLY A 125 15.32 13.35 23.90
N ALA A 126 16.48 12.80 24.27
CA ALA A 126 17.57 12.60 23.33
C ALA A 126 17.31 11.36 22.46
N VAL A 127 17.78 11.38 21.21
CA VAL A 127 17.65 10.21 20.33
C VAL A 127 18.61 9.11 20.83
N ASP A 128 18.07 7.94 21.09
CA ASP A 128 18.85 6.73 21.37
C ASP A 128 19.27 6.14 20.01
N GLU A 129 20.52 6.35 19.64
CA GLU A 129 21.04 5.93 18.34
C GLU A 129 21.01 4.41 18.16
N GLU A 130 21.29 3.63 19.23
CA GLU A 130 21.25 2.17 19.18
C GLU A 130 19.80 1.68 19.00
N GLY A 131 18.87 2.26 19.76
CA GLY A 131 17.43 1.98 19.63
C GLY A 131 16.90 2.35 18.23
N LEU A 132 17.31 3.49 17.70
CA LEU A 132 16.93 3.92 16.35
C LEU A 132 17.40 2.90 15.30
N GLU A 133 18.67 2.51 15.37
CA GLU A 133 19.21 1.53 14.41
C GLU A 133 18.49 0.19 14.54
N HIS A 134 18.19 -0.24 15.75
CA HIS A 134 17.46 -1.50 16.02
C HIS A 134 16.06 -1.46 15.37
N LEU A 135 15.28 -0.41 15.65
CA LEU A 135 13.92 -0.25 15.12
C LEU A 135 13.91 -0.17 13.58
N ALA A 136 14.82 0.62 13.02
CA ALA A 136 14.91 0.77 11.56
C ALA A 136 15.28 -0.58 10.90
N ARG A 137 16.20 -1.30 11.51
CA ARG A 137 16.64 -2.62 10.99
C ARG A 137 15.53 -3.66 11.09
N GLU A 138 14.82 -3.72 12.20
CA GLU A 138 13.71 -4.64 12.41
C GLU A 138 12.63 -4.42 11.35
N HIS A 139 12.19 -3.17 11.20
CA HIS A 139 11.12 -2.82 10.26
C HIS A 139 11.56 -3.02 8.80
N THR A 140 12.79 -2.68 8.46
CA THR A 140 13.29 -2.95 7.10
C THR A 140 13.44 -4.43 6.80
N UNK A 141 13.73 -5.09 7.65
CA UNK A 141 13.77 -6.40 7.52
C UNK A 141 12.53 -7.00 7.29
N TRP A 142 11.45 -6.53 7.95
CA TRP A 142 10.06 -6.95 7.70
C TRP A 142 9.58 -6.50 6.31
N MET A 143 9.78 -5.24 6.00
CA MET A 143 9.40 -4.69 4.68
C MET A 143 10.03 -5.45 3.51
N ALA A 144 11.29 -5.89 3.67
CA ALA A 144 11.99 -6.64 2.62
C ALA A 144 11.35 -8.00 2.34
N ARG A 145 10.62 -8.56 3.32
CA ARG A 145 9.92 -9.85 3.17
C ARG A 145 8.48 -9.72 2.69
N LEU A 146 7.95 -8.50 2.61
CA LEU A 146 6.58 -8.29 2.12
C LEU A 146 6.44 -8.83 0.70
N PRO A 147 5.33 -9.53 0.40
CA PRO A 147 5.08 -9.95 -0.99
C PRO A 147 4.88 -8.72 -1.87
N THR A 148 5.27 -8.82 -3.13
CA THR A 148 5.05 -7.74 -4.10
C THR A 148 3.63 -7.77 -4.66
N HIS A 149 2.94 -8.90 -4.54
CA HIS A 149 1.52 -9.03 -4.86
C HIS A 149 0.92 -10.25 -4.15
N LEU A 150 -0.40 -10.29 -4.03
CA LEU A 150 -1.16 -11.42 -3.51
C LEU A 150 -2.19 -11.87 -4.55
N VAL A 151 -2.38 -13.19 -4.69
CA VAL A 151 -3.29 -13.77 -5.67
C VAL A 151 -4.38 -14.56 -4.94
N LEU A 152 -5.61 -14.07 -5.01
CA LEU A 152 -6.80 -14.73 -4.47
C LEU A 152 -7.67 -15.24 -5.64
N ASN A 153 -8.71 -16.01 -5.34
CA ASN A 153 -9.52 -16.65 -6.40
C ASN A 153 -10.10 -15.65 -7.40
N ARG A 154 -10.61 -14.50 -6.91
CA ARG A 154 -11.26 -13.51 -7.77
C ARG A 154 -10.47 -12.17 -7.85
N TRP A 155 -9.35 -12.06 -7.12
CA TRP A 155 -8.64 -10.79 -6.93
C TRP A 155 -7.14 -10.95 -7.10
N ARG A 156 -6.48 -9.90 -7.55
CA ARG A 156 -5.03 -9.70 -7.39
C ARG A 156 -4.83 -8.39 -6.66
N LEU A 157 -4.05 -8.42 -5.59
CA LEU A 157 -3.72 -7.23 -4.81
C LEU A 157 -2.26 -6.91 -5.09
N VAL A 158 -1.99 -5.69 -5.56
CA VAL A 158 -0.65 -5.28 -5.98
C VAL A 158 -0.50 -3.78 -5.72
N HIS A 159 0.73 -3.32 -5.50
CA HIS A 159 0.92 -1.88 -5.24
C HIS A 159 0.58 -1.04 -6.47
N ALA A 160 1.30 -1.23 -7.60
CA ALA A 160 1.14 -0.35 -8.78
C ALA A 160 0.35 -0.97 -9.93
N GLY A 161 0.56 -2.25 -10.23
CA GLY A 161 -0.11 -2.91 -11.34
C GLY A 161 0.73 -4.01 -11.95
N TYR A 162 0.38 -4.39 -13.16
CA TYR A 162 1.05 -5.46 -13.92
C TYR A 162 1.37 -4.97 -15.32
N SER A 163 2.54 -5.34 -15.84
CA SER A 163 2.88 -5.09 -17.24
C SER A 163 1.99 -5.95 -18.15
N PRO A 164 1.23 -5.35 -19.07
CA PRO A 164 0.46 -6.16 -20.04
C PRO A 164 1.36 -6.88 -21.05
N ASP A 165 2.61 -6.47 -21.18
CA ASP A 165 3.55 -7.03 -22.14
C ASP A 165 4.35 -8.22 -21.60
N ALA A 166 4.21 -8.53 -20.28
CA ALA A 166 4.92 -9.63 -19.63
C ALA A 166 3.92 -10.70 -19.17
N PRO A 167 4.29 -11.99 -19.25
CA PRO A 167 3.44 -13.04 -18.69
C PRO A 167 3.31 -12.85 -17.17
N LEU A 168 2.21 -13.33 -16.61
CA LEU A 168 1.93 -13.11 -15.17
C LEU A 168 3.01 -13.69 -14.24
N ASP A 169 3.67 -14.77 -14.67
CA ASP A 169 4.78 -15.36 -13.91
C ASP A 169 6.13 -14.69 -14.20
N GLY A 170 6.18 -13.79 -15.17
CA GLY A 170 7.37 -13.05 -15.57
C GLY A 170 7.35 -11.57 -15.21
N GLN A 171 6.44 -11.16 -14.34
CA GLN A 171 6.36 -9.76 -13.91
C GLN A 171 7.59 -9.38 -13.09
N ARG A 172 8.17 -8.23 -13.38
CA ARG A 172 9.32 -7.71 -12.63
C ARG A 172 8.83 -6.89 -11.43
N ASP A 173 9.60 -6.92 -10.35
CA ASP A 173 9.27 -6.10 -9.16
C ASP A 173 9.15 -4.62 -9.56
N GLU A 174 9.96 -4.14 -10.50
CA GLU A 174 9.87 -2.77 -11.01
C GLU A 174 8.48 -2.45 -11.57
N ASP A 175 7.88 -3.37 -12.32
CA ASP A 175 6.52 -3.18 -12.84
C ASP A 175 5.48 -3.22 -11.72
N LEU A 176 5.58 -4.22 -10.83
CA LEU A 176 4.63 -4.39 -9.73
C LEU A 176 4.61 -3.19 -8.78
N LEU A 177 5.74 -2.47 -8.65
CA LEU A 177 5.91 -1.37 -7.69
C LEU A 177 5.81 0.03 -8.32
N TRP A 178 5.97 0.17 -9.65
CA TRP A 178 6.10 1.50 -10.26
C TRP A 178 5.27 1.72 -11.52
N ILE A 179 4.68 0.70 -12.12
CA ILE A 179 4.01 0.84 -13.43
C ILE A 179 2.85 1.85 -13.34
N ARG A 180 2.63 2.58 -14.42
CA ARG A 180 1.52 3.54 -14.53
C ARG A 180 0.80 3.33 -15.87
N GLY A 181 1.02 4.22 -16.84
CA GLY A 181 0.26 4.31 -18.08
C GLY A 181 0.03 2.99 -18.82
N ALA A 182 1.06 2.16 -18.94
CA ALA A 182 0.94 0.87 -19.63
C ALA A 182 -0.14 -0.04 -19.01
N PHE A 183 -0.27 0.00 -17.69
CA PHE A 183 -1.30 -0.76 -16.97
C PHE A 183 -2.66 -0.03 -17.02
N HIS A 184 -2.66 1.27 -16.73
CA HIS A 184 -3.91 2.05 -16.59
C HIS A 184 -4.69 2.17 -17.90
N HIS A 185 -3.98 2.20 -19.04
CA HIS A 185 -4.60 2.34 -20.35
C HIS A 185 -4.71 1.01 -21.10
N ALA A 186 -4.52 -0.12 -20.40
CA ALA A 186 -4.69 -1.44 -21.01
C ALA A 186 -6.13 -1.59 -21.52
N VAL A 187 -6.27 -2.04 -22.77
CA VAL A 187 -7.58 -2.16 -23.44
C VAL A 187 -8.23 -3.52 -23.26
N ALA A 188 -7.56 -4.41 -22.53
CA ALA A 188 -8.06 -5.75 -22.20
C ALA A 188 -7.62 -6.10 -20.77
N PRO A 189 -8.34 -7.00 -20.10
CA PRO A 189 -7.95 -7.38 -18.73
C PRO A 189 -6.57 -8.02 -18.69
N VAL A 190 -5.72 -7.54 -17.82
CA VAL A 190 -4.43 -8.20 -17.56
C VAL A 190 -4.60 -9.50 -16.80
N UNK A 191 -5.57 -9.90 -15.86
CA UNK A 191 -5.87 -10.66 -15.43
C UNK A 191 -6.83 -10.98 -15.68
N PRO A 192 -7.35 -11.78 -16.78
CA PRO A 192 -8.69 -12.06 -17.33
C PRO A 192 -9.73 -12.62 -16.34
N LEU A 193 -9.30 -13.31 -15.31
CA LEU A 193 -10.23 -13.97 -14.36
C LEU A 193 -10.31 -13.24 -13.02
N ARG A 194 -9.49 -12.21 -12.83
CA ARG A 194 -9.34 -11.54 -11.53
C ARG A 194 -9.35 -10.04 -11.67
N THR A 195 -10.10 -9.36 -10.83
CA THR A 195 -9.97 -7.91 -10.70
C THR A 195 -8.64 -7.61 -10.01
N VAL A 196 -7.87 -6.68 -10.57
CA VAL A 196 -6.64 -6.16 -9.95
C VAL A 196 -7.03 -4.98 -9.05
N VAL A 197 -6.69 -5.04 -7.76
CA VAL A 197 -6.88 -3.91 -6.84
C VAL A 197 -5.50 -3.32 -6.57
N PHE A 198 -5.35 -2.00 -6.76
CA PHE A 198 -4.04 -1.34 -6.73
C PHE A 198 -4.10 0.05 -6.09
N GLY A 199 -2.92 0.57 -5.70
CA GLY A 199 -2.69 1.89 -5.13
C GLY A 199 -1.81 2.76 -6.00
N HIS A 200 -0.76 3.39 -5.42
CA HIS A 200 0.38 4.02 -6.12
C HIS A 200 0.05 5.27 -6.93
N THR A 201 -1.00 5.25 -7.71
CA THR A 201 -1.37 6.36 -8.60
C THR A 201 -2.66 6.98 -8.11
N PRO A 202 -2.62 8.26 -7.69
CA PRO A 202 -3.85 8.94 -7.26
C PRO A 202 -4.98 8.76 -8.28
N THR A 203 -6.12 8.31 -7.78
CA THR A 203 -7.27 7.95 -8.63
C THR A 203 -7.75 9.10 -9.52
N ALA A 204 -7.57 10.34 -9.07
CA ALA A 204 -7.91 11.53 -9.87
C ALA A 204 -7.05 11.65 -11.16
N GLY A 205 -5.93 10.94 -11.23
CA GLY A 205 -5.08 10.92 -12.43
C GLY A 205 -5.30 9.71 -13.34
N LEU A 206 -6.28 8.86 -13.03
CA LEU A 206 -6.54 7.64 -13.80
C LEU A 206 -7.52 7.91 -14.96
N PRO A 207 -7.51 7.06 -16.01
CA PRO A 207 -8.34 7.30 -17.20
C PRO A 207 -9.83 7.48 -16.85
N GLY A 208 -10.45 8.51 -17.42
CA GLY A 208 -11.84 8.82 -17.20
C GLY A 208 -12.12 9.66 -15.95
N HIS A 209 -11.18 9.74 -15.00
CA HIS A 209 -11.31 10.66 -13.86
C HIS A 209 -10.74 12.04 -14.17
N THR A 210 -11.21 13.01 -13.44
CA THR A 210 -10.78 14.42 -13.51
C THR A 210 -10.52 14.94 -12.09
N VAL A 211 -10.16 16.20 -11.98
CA VAL A 211 -9.97 16.82 -10.65
C VAL A 211 -11.28 16.83 -9.84
N GLU A 212 -12.43 16.72 -10.49
CA GLU A 212 -13.73 16.65 -9.81
C GLU A 212 -13.96 15.30 -9.12
N ASP A 213 -13.22 14.28 -9.56
CA ASP A 213 -13.28 12.93 -8.98
C ASP A 213 -12.25 12.70 -7.86
N TRP A 214 -11.63 13.78 -7.36
CA TRP A 214 -10.61 13.66 -6.31
C TRP A 214 -11.21 12.98 -5.07
N GLY A 215 -10.51 11.96 -4.57
CA GLY A 215 -10.97 11.22 -3.40
C GLY A 215 -11.97 10.10 -3.71
N GLU A 216 -12.28 9.88 -4.98
CA GLU A 216 -13.21 8.81 -5.38
C GLU A 216 -12.44 7.55 -5.82
N VAL A 217 -13.01 6.38 -5.55
CA VAL A 217 -12.47 5.09 -6.00
C VAL A 217 -12.55 5.03 -7.53
N TRP A 218 -11.47 4.61 -8.18
CA TRP A 218 -11.45 4.42 -9.63
C TRP A 218 -11.80 2.99 -9.99
N ARG A 219 -12.62 2.82 -11.02
CA ARG A 219 -12.94 1.50 -11.58
C ARG A 219 -12.71 1.54 -13.08
N SER A 220 -11.98 0.56 -13.59
CA SER A 220 -11.72 0.43 -15.03
C SER A 220 -13.02 0.22 -15.80
N ASP A 221 -13.13 0.87 -16.95
CA ASP A 221 -14.20 0.59 -17.93
C ASP A 221 -13.98 -0.73 -18.67
N VAL A 222 -12.76 -1.28 -18.60
CA VAL A 222 -12.47 -2.62 -19.14
C VAL A 222 -13.06 -3.65 -18.18
N LEU A 223 -13.89 -4.54 -18.70
CA LEU A 223 -14.61 -5.52 -17.88
C LEU A 223 -14.08 -6.93 -18.08
N LEU A 224 -14.16 -7.73 -17.03
CA LEU A 224 -13.97 -9.17 -17.07
C LEU A 224 -15.20 -9.84 -17.69
N GLU A 225 -15.10 -11.13 -18.06
CA GLU A 225 -16.21 -11.86 -18.64
C GLU A 225 -17.46 -11.92 -17.73
N ASP A 226 -17.26 -11.83 -16.43
CA ASP A 226 -18.36 -11.85 -15.45
C ASP A 226 -18.93 -10.45 -15.13
N GLY A 227 -18.49 -9.43 -15.85
CA GLY A 227 -19.00 -8.05 -15.72
C GLY A 227 -18.30 -7.20 -14.66
N ARG A 228 -17.38 -7.76 -13.89
CA ARG A 228 -16.59 -6.96 -12.93
C ARG A 228 -15.58 -6.08 -13.65
N SER A 229 -15.27 -4.92 -13.08
CA SER A 229 -14.15 -4.11 -13.58
C SER A 229 -12.84 -4.92 -13.52
N ALA A 230 -12.03 -4.83 -14.56
CA ALA A 230 -10.74 -5.52 -14.63
C ALA A 230 -9.74 -4.97 -13.60
N ALA A 231 -9.91 -3.70 -13.20
CA ALA A 231 -9.02 -3.08 -12.21
C ALA A 231 -9.78 -2.06 -11.35
N VAL A 232 -9.34 -1.90 -10.09
CA VAL A 232 -9.90 -0.93 -9.13
C VAL A 232 -8.71 -0.22 -8.46
N GLY A 233 -8.67 1.11 -8.54
CA GLY A 233 -7.65 1.95 -7.91
C GLY A 233 -8.17 2.51 -6.58
N LEU A 234 -7.36 2.38 -5.52
CA LEU A 234 -7.74 2.81 -4.17
C LEU A 234 -6.86 3.92 -3.59
N ASP A 235 -5.84 4.43 -4.32
CA ASP A 235 -5.08 5.58 -3.84
C ASP A 235 -5.90 6.86 -4.04
N THR A 236 -6.81 7.13 -3.12
CA THR A 236 -7.66 8.34 -3.14
C THR A 236 -6.93 9.58 -2.63
N CYS A 237 -5.64 9.45 -2.47
CA CYS A 237 -4.65 10.50 -2.21
C CYS A 237 -4.82 11.23 -0.88
N LEU A 238 -4.32 10.56 0.17
CA LEU A 238 -4.33 11.11 1.52
C LEU A 238 -3.32 12.26 1.68
N TYR A 239 -2.23 12.27 0.92
CA TYR A 239 -1.08 13.13 1.20
C TYR A 239 -1.13 14.51 0.54
N HIS A 240 -1.79 14.68 -0.59
CA HIS A 240 -1.90 16.01 -1.23
C HIS A 240 -3.27 16.21 -1.88
N GLY A 241 -3.48 17.38 -2.50
CA GLY A 241 -4.74 17.74 -3.11
C GLY A 241 -5.55 18.67 -2.21
N PRO A 242 -6.79 18.98 -2.59
CA PRO A 242 -7.65 19.84 -1.76
C PRO A 242 -7.89 19.22 -0.39
N ASN A 243 -7.77 20.05 0.66
CA ASN A 243 -7.80 19.56 2.05
C ASN A 243 -9.06 18.72 2.37
N ASP A 244 -10.20 19.17 1.91
CA ASP A 244 -11.49 18.53 2.16
C ASP A 244 -11.72 17.25 1.34
N LEU A 245 -10.82 16.94 0.41
CA LEU A 245 -10.93 15.75 -0.45
C LEU A 245 -9.86 14.69 -0.18
N ARG A 246 -8.93 14.96 0.76
CA ARG A 246 -7.88 14.00 1.12
C ARG A 246 -8.47 12.88 1.96
N LYS A 247 -8.47 11.67 1.41
CA LYS A 247 -9.12 10.52 2.04
C LYS A 247 -8.23 9.27 1.96
N LEU A 248 -8.32 8.45 2.99
CA LEU A 248 -7.83 7.07 2.96
C LEU A 248 -9.03 6.16 2.71
N THR A 249 -8.89 5.20 1.82
CA THR A 249 -10.00 4.36 1.38
C THR A 249 -9.73 2.89 1.67
N ALA A 250 -10.74 2.21 2.22
CA ALA A 250 -10.80 0.75 2.35
C ALA A 250 -11.94 0.22 1.49
N MET A 251 -11.71 -0.88 0.78
CA MET A 251 -12.75 -1.60 0.02
C MET A 251 -12.83 -3.05 0.50
N ASN A 252 -14.05 -3.51 0.78
CA ASN A 252 -14.30 -4.90 1.20
C ASN A 252 -14.39 -5.81 -0.03
N LEU A 253 -13.58 -6.81 -0.11
CA LEU A 253 -13.61 -7.75 -1.23
C LEU A 253 -14.85 -8.64 -1.30
N UNK A 254 -15.46 -8.78 -0.18
CA UNK A 254 -16.52 -9.52 -0.09
C UNK A 254 -17.66 -8.93 -0.56
N THR A 255 -17.90 -7.74 -0.16
CA THR A 255 -19.18 -7.04 -0.40
C THR A 255 -19.11 -5.93 -1.45
N GLY A 256 -17.92 -5.45 -1.72
CA GLY A 256 -17.71 -4.26 -2.55
C GLY A 256 -17.94 -2.95 -1.80
N GLU A 257 -18.25 -3.03 -0.51
CA GLU A 257 -18.44 -1.84 0.34
C GLU A 257 -17.16 -1.00 0.40
N VAL A 258 -17.32 0.32 0.37
CA VAL A 258 -16.21 1.27 0.47
C VAL A 258 -16.42 2.11 1.74
N VAL A 259 -15.37 2.20 2.55
CA VAL A 259 -15.31 3.06 3.74
C VAL A 259 -14.16 4.04 3.54
N GLN A 260 -14.41 5.31 3.84
CA GLN A 260 -13.40 6.36 3.64
C GLN A 260 -13.23 7.19 4.91
N GLN A 261 -12.00 7.58 5.16
CA GLN A 261 -11.62 8.44 6.30
C GLN A 261 -10.92 9.68 5.75
N HIS A 262 -11.48 10.83 6.01
CA HIS A 262 -10.79 12.11 5.72
C HIS A 262 -9.51 12.21 6.54
N ARG A 263 -8.50 12.84 5.97
CA ARG A 263 -7.22 13.07 6.65
C ARG A 263 -7.43 13.83 7.96
N ILE A 264 -6.85 13.31 9.03
CA ILE A 264 -6.92 13.90 10.39
C ILE A 264 -5.70 14.79 10.65
N GLU A 265 -4.52 14.27 10.29
CA GLU A 265 -3.26 14.99 10.50
C GLU A 265 -3.22 16.27 9.65
N GLY A 266 -2.73 17.35 10.27
CA GLY A 266 -2.63 18.66 9.62
C GLY A 266 -1.65 18.75 8.47
#